data_7c1900e566d3a5758f881f3fb2361d32
#
_entry.id   7c1900e566d3a5758f881f3fb2361d32
#
_cell.length_a   1.000
_cell.length_b   1.000
_cell.length_c   1.000
_cell.angle_alpha   90.00
_cell.angle_beta   90.00
_cell.angle_gamma   90.00
#
_symmetry.space_group_name_H-M   'P 1'
#
loop_
_entity.id
_entity.type
_entity.pdbx_description
1 polymer ?
#
loop_
_entity_poly.entity_id
_entity_poly.type
_entity_poly.pdbx_seq_one_letter_code
_entity_poly.pdbx_strand_id
1 'polypeptide(L)'
;TMLVMAGDFLNPSLLGTVKYNGERIRGKQMIETMNAMNFNLAAFGNHEFDLSANDLQKRINESNFNWISGNVLYNQGETISLFYKVKEEKKELLNDTFIKEFTDEDGTSIKIGFISVCVPSNPKNYVLYKDVIKEAKRSYNFLKDKVDVVFGLTHVKVSQDKEILKLLPNIPLIMGGHEHNNMLVSVGNSFVAKADANAKTAYIHRISFDTKTKKTIVKSELKEINETIKSDEKVVVVVNKWQSILKTKITDVIANPEEVIFTTKV
;
A
#
# COMPACT_ATOMS: atom_id res chain seq x y z
N THR A 1 -14.80 1.80 -8.82
CA THR A 1 -14.07 1.01 -7.78
C THR A 1 -12.58 1.33 -7.83
N MET A 2 -11.91 1.33 -6.67
CA MET A 2 -10.46 1.42 -6.55
C MET A 2 -9.94 0.29 -5.67
N LEU A 3 -8.80 -0.29 -6.04
CA LEU A 3 -7.99 -1.14 -5.18
C LEU A 3 -6.83 -0.32 -4.62
N VAL A 4 -6.69 -0.32 -3.29
CA VAL A 4 -5.63 0.42 -2.60
C VAL A 4 -4.84 -0.50 -1.66
N MET A 5 -3.54 -0.22 -1.47
CA MET A 5 -2.65 -0.99 -0.62
C MET A 5 -2.00 -0.06 0.41
N ALA A 6 -2.12 -0.41 1.68
CA ALA A 6 -1.63 0.41 2.79
C ALA A 6 -0.20 0.03 3.24
N GLY A 7 0.70 -0.30 2.30
CA GLY A 7 2.12 -0.55 2.54
C GLY A 7 2.49 -1.96 3.00
N ASP A 8 3.80 -2.21 3.14
CA ASP A 8 4.43 -3.46 3.61
C ASP A 8 4.10 -4.69 2.75
N PHE A 9 4.18 -4.55 1.44
CA PHE A 9 3.86 -5.64 0.51
C PHE A 9 5.07 -6.17 -0.28
N LEU A 10 6.20 -5.44 -0.32
CA LEU A 10 7.39 -5.89 -1.04
C LEU A 10 8.26 -6.84 -0.21
N ASN A 11 8.30 -6.64 1.11
CA ASN A 11 9.14 -7.36 2.06
C ASN A 11 8.47 -7.40 3.45
N PRO A 12 8.76 -8.42 4.29
CA PRO A 12 9.57 -9.61 4.03
C PRO A 12 8.81 -10.71 3.30
N SER A 13 9.52 -11.50 2.49
CA SER A 13 8.98 -12.75 1.95
C SER A 13 10.09 -13.75 1.64
N LEU A 14 9.82 -15.05 1.82
CA LEU A 14 10.75 -16.11 1.43
C LEU A 14 11.10 -15.99 -0.06
N LEU A 15 10.10 -15.80 -0.91
CA LEU A 15 10.27 -15.67 -2.35
C LEU A 15 11.16 -14.46 -2.73
N GLY A 16 11.10 -13.38 -1.95
CA GLY A 16 11.95 -12.20 -2.14
C GLY A 16 13.45 -12.47 -1.96
N THR A 17 13.83 -13.52 -1.21
CA THR A 17 15.22 -13.91 -0.98
C THR A 17 15.79 -14.81 -2.08
N VAL A 18 14.93 -15.44 -2.87
CA VAL A 18 15.30 -16.36 -3.97
C VAL A 18 15.91 -15.59 -5.13
N LYS A 19 16.89 -16.20 -5.81
CA LYS A 19 17.44 -15.68 -7.07
C LYS A 19 16.66 -16.24 -8.27
N TYR A 20 16.30 -15.35 -9.17
CA TYR A 20 15.66 -15.65 -10.44
C TYR A 20 16.34 -14.83 -11.53
N ASN A 21 16.79 -15.48 -12.60
CA ASN A 21 17.60 -14.86 -13.68
C ASN A 21 18.83 -14.07 -13.17
N GLY A 22 19.53 -14.62 -12.16
CA GLY A 22 20.76 -14.03 -11.62
C GLY A 22 20.54 -12.97 -10.54
N GLU A 23 19.34 -12.41 -10.39
CA GLU A 23 19.01 -11.38 -9.41
C GLU A 23 18.05 -11.90 -8.33
N ARG A 24 18.11 -11.33 -7.12
CA ARG A 24 17.10 -11.61 -6.08
C ARG A 24 15.76 -11.00 -6.47
N ILE A 25 14.66 -11.73 -6.21
CA ILE A 25 13.30 -11.33 -6.61
C ILE A 25 12.86 -10.02 -5.92
N ARG A 26 13.14 -9.85 -4.63
CA ARG A 26 12.99 -8.58 -3.89
C ARG A 26 11.66 -7.86 -4.17
N GLY A 27 10.54 -8.54 -3.98
CA GLY A 27 9.20 -7.97 -4.13
C GLY A 27 8.65 -7.93 -5.56
N LYS A 28 9.41 -8.37 -6.57
CA LYS A 28 8.94 -8.39 -7.97
C LYS A 28 7.65 -9.20 -8.15
N GLN A 29 7.53 -10.33 -7.43
CA GLN A 29 6.33 -11.16 -7.44
C GLN A 29 5.09 -10.39 -7.00
N MET A 30 5.22 -9.51 -6.00
CA MET A 30 4.11 -8.69 -5.51
C MET A 30 3.71 -7.63 -6.55
N ILE A 31 4.70 -6.97 -7.16
CA ILE A 31 4.42 -5.99 -8.22
C ILE A 31 3.69 -6.64 -9.39
N GLU A 32 4.16 -7.79 -9.90
CA GLU A 32 3.49 -8.49 -11.01
C GLU A 32 2.06 -8.91 -10.62
N THR A 33 1.85 -9.41 -9.39
CA THR A 33 0.53 -9.80 -8.90
C THR A 33 -0.40 -8.58 -8.78
N MET A 34 0.06 -7.49 -8.17
CA MET A 34 -0.73 -6.27 -8.02
C MET A 34 -1.05 -5.60 -9.37
N ASN A 35 -0.11 -5.68 -10.34
CA ASN A 35 -0.36 -5.23 -11.71
C ASN A 35 -1.48 -6.06 -12.37
N ALA A 36 -1.44 -7.40 -12.22
CA ALA A 36 -2.48 -8.29 -12.74
C ALA A 36 -3.85 -8.05 -12.07
N MET A 37 -3.86 -7.66 -10.80
CA MET A 37 -5.08 -7.29 -10.05
C MET A 37 -5.58 -5.88 -10.38
N ASN A 38 -4.87 -5.10 -11.21
CA ASN A 38 -5.20 -3.71 -11.52
C ASN A 38 -5.30 -2.79 -10.28
N PHE A 39 -4.34 -2.89 -9.37
CA PHE A 39 -4.25 -1.92 -8.27
C PHE A 39 -4.17 -0.49 -8.79
N ASN A 40 -4.74 0.46 -8.04
CA ASN A 40 -4.80 1.86 -8.43
C ASN A 40 -3.81 2.72 -7.65
N LEU A 41 -3.67 2.45 -6.34
CA LEU A 41 -2.87 3.27 -5.42
C LEU A 41 -2.24 2.41 -4.34
N ALA A 42 -0.97 2.66 -4.04
CA ALA A 42 -0.26 2.06 -2.92
C ALA A 42 0.45 3.13 -2.08
N ALA A 43 0.37 3.01 -0.76
CA ALA A 43 1.23 3.76 0.15
C ALA A 43 2.54 2.99 0.40
N PHE A 44 3.60 3.70 0.82
CA PHE A 44 4.74 3.04 1.40
C PHE A 44 4.42 2.59 2.83
N GLY A 45 4.86 1.38 3.19
CA GLY A 45 5.08 0.97 4.55
C GLY A 45 6.58 1.04 4.91
N ASN A 46 6.93 0.70 6.13
CA ASN A 46 8.33 0.76 6.57
C ASN A 46 9.17 -0.40 6.00
N HIS A 47 8.56 -1.54 5.65
CA HIS A 47 9.27 -2.68 5.09
C HIS A 47 9.55 -2.59 3.58
N GLU A 48 8.98 -1.65 2.85
CA GLU A 48 9.45 -1.29 1.51
C GLU A 48 10.91 -0.83 1.57
N PHE A 49 11.32 -0.17 2.65
CA PHE A 49 12.68 0.34 2.84
C PHE A 49 13.67 -0.69 3.39
N ASP A 50 13.26 -1.95 3.60
CA ASP A 50 14.20 -3.06 3.81
C ASP A 50 14.99 -3.38 2.52
N LEU A 51 14.44 -3.04 1.37
CA LEU A 51 15.11 -3.17 0.09
C LEU A 51 16.28 -2.17 -0.03
N SER A 52 17.24 -2.46 -0.89
CA SER A 52 18.20 -1.45 -1.33
C SER A 52 17.49 -0.36 -2.15
N ALA A 53 18.07 0.84 -2.22
CA ALA A 53 17.51 1.91 -3.06
C ALA A 53 17.33 1.47 -4.52
N ASN A 54 18.27 0.70 -5.05
CA ASN A 54 18.20 0.18 -6.42
C ASN A 54 17.07 -0.85 -6.60
N ASP A 55 16.90 -1.78 -5.65
CA ASP A 55 15.82 -2.76 -5.71
C ASP A 55 14.46 -2.09 -5.60
N LEU A 56 14.29 -1.14 -4.67
CA LEU A 56 13.05 -0.39 -4.53
C LEU A 56 12.74 0.42 -5.79
N GLN A 57 13.75 1.07 -6.40
CA GLN A 57 13.57 1.81 -7.63
C GLN A 57 13.11 0.92 -8.78
N LYS A 58 13.66 -0.33 -8.90
CA LYS A 58 13.18 -1.31 -9.87
C LYS A 58 11.71 -1.64 -9.64
N ARG A 59 11.28 -1.86 -8.39
CA ARG A 59 9.87 -2.18 -8.05
C ARG A 59 8.94 -1.02 -8.37
N ILE A 60 9.34 0.20 -8.05
CA ILE A 60 8.57 1.40 -8.41
C ILE A 60 8.41 1.50 -9.94
N ASN A 61 9.48 1.30 -10.70
CA ASN A 61 9.43 1.38 -12.16
C ASN A 61 8.55 0.29 -12.80
N GLU A 62 8.52 -0.91 -12.23
CA GLU A 62 7.75 -2.06 -12.72
C GLU A 62 6.25 -1.98 -12.38
N SER A 63 5.84 -1.12 -11.44
CA SER A 63 4.44 -1.01 -11.01
C SER A 63 3.58 -0.27 -12.04
N ASN A 64 2.34 -0.74 -12.27
CA ASN A 64 1.36 -0.06 -13.13
C ASN A 64 0.40 0.84 -12.34
N PHE A 65 0.51 0.86 -11.02
CA PHE A 65 -0.28 1.67 -10.11
C PHE A 65 0.48 2.90 -9.63
N ASN A 66 -0.25 3.85 -9.03
CA ASN A 66 0.33 5.04 -8.42
C ASN A 66 0.85 4.70 -7.02
N TRP A 67 1.92 5.39 -6.62
CA TRP A 67 2.42 5.40 -5.25
C TRP A 67 2.12 6.75 -4.62
N ILE A 68 1.91 6.73 -3.29
CA ILE A 68 1.68 7.94 -2.51
C ILE A 68 2.54 7.95 -1.24
N SER A 69 3.17 9.09 -0.95
CA SER A 69 3.92 9.29 0.28
C SER A 69 4.01 10.77 0.64
N GLY A 70 3.35 11.19 1.72
CA GLY A 70 3.38 12.58 2.18
C GLY A 70 4.58 12.92 3.03
N ASN A 71 5.13 11.96 3.78
CA ASN A 71 6.20 12.22 4.75
C ASN A 71 7.52 11.48 4.51
N VAL A 72 7.63 10.69 3.44
CA VAL A 72 8.85 9.95 3.12
C VAL A 72 9.48 10.50 1.85
N LEU A 73 10.76 10.87 1.95
CA LEU A 73 11.54 11.43 0.86
C LEU A 73 12.73 10.55 0.53
N TYR A 74 13.14 10.61 -0.72
CA TYR A 74 14.35 9.99 -1.23
C TYR A 74 15.55 10.89 -0.98
N ASN A 75 16.47 10.42 -0.15
CA ASN A 75 17.72 11.10 0.16
C ASN A 75 18.84 10.55 -0.74
N GLN A 76 19.35 11.37 -1.65
CA GLN A 76 20.45 11.04 -2.57
C GLN A 76 21.77 11.71 -2.14
N GLY A 77 21.88 12.07 -0.86
CA GLY A 77 23.01 12.82 -0.34
C GLY A 77 22.81 14.33 -0.47
N GLU A 78 23.26 14.90 -1.57
CA GLU A 78 23.13 16.36 -1.83
C GLU A 78 21.70 16.77 -2.21
N THR A 79 20.89 15.82 -2.69
CA THR A 79 19.53 16.10 -3.17
C THR A 79 18.50 15.30 -2.37
N ILE A 80 17.48 15.99 -1.88
CA ILE A 80 16.30 15.40 -1.24
C ILE A 80 15.09 15.70 -2.11
N SER A 81 14.36 14.65 -2.52
CA SER A 81 13.19 14.77 -3.37
C SER A 81 12.12 13.74 -2.98
N LEU A 82 10.96 13.79 -3.60
CA LEU A 82 10.08 12.62 -3.62
C LEU A 82 10.76 11.46 -4.35
N PHE A 83 10.39 10.22 -4.04
CA PHE A 83 10.73 9.09 -4.88
C PHE A 83 10.17 9.32 -6.28
N TYR A 84 10.68 8.63 -7.28
CA TYR A 84 10.27 8.82 -8.66
C TYR A 84 10.11 7.48 -9.39
N LYS A 85 9.37 7.52 -10.46
CA LYS A 85 9.25 6.45 -11.44
C LYS A 85 10.01 6.84 -12.70
N VAL A 86 10.74 5.92 -13.28
CA VAL A 86 11.36 6.11 -14.60
C VAL A 86 10.47 5.45 -15.64
N LYS A 87 9.96 6.25 -16.57
CA LYS A 87 9.15 5.81 -17.69
C LYS A 87 9.68 6.46 -18.97
N GLU A 88 9.98 5.66 -19.97
CA GLU A 88 10.54 6.15 -21.25
C GLU A 88 11.72 7.14 -21.03
N GLU A 89 12.67 6.75 -20.16
CA GLU A 89 13.83 7.55 -19.74
C GLU A 89 13.53 8.87 -18.99
N LYS A 90 12.26 9.19 -18.74
CA LYS A 90 11.84 10.37 -17.97
C LYS A 90 11.60 9.99 -16.52
N LYS A 91 12.04 10.89 -15.62
CA LYS A 91 11.75 10.79 -14.18
C LYS A 91 10.44 11.50 -13.88
N GLU A 92 9.45 10.76 -13.39
CA GLU A 92 8.19 11.30 -12.88
C GLU A 92 8.18 11.15 -11.36
N LEU A 93 8.09 12.26 -10.63
CA LEU A 93 8.01 12.22 -9.17
C LEU A 93 6.74 11.49 -8.73
N LEU A 94 6.85 10.69 -7.67
CA LEU A 94 5.68 10.08 -7.04
C LEU A 94 4.82 11.16 -6.36
N ASN A 95 3.59 10.80 -6.06
CA ASN A 95 2.64 11.73 -5.47
C ASN A 95 2.87 11.87 -3.95
N ASP A 96 2.83 13.09 -3.42
CA ASP A 96 2.73 13.34 -1.98
C ASP A 96 1.27 13.39 -1.50
N THR A 97 0.36 13.67 -2.42
CA THR A 97 -1.09 13.57 -2.31
C THR A 97 -1.64 12.99 -3.61
N PHE A 98 -2.81 12.37 -3.58
CA PHE A 98 -3.41 11.79 -4.79
C PHE A 98 -4.86 12.25 -4.93
N ILE A 99 -5.28 12.58 -6.16
CA ILE A 99 -6.67 12.97 -6.48
C ILE A 99 -7.20 12.01 -7.54
N LYS A 100 -8.39 11.48 -7.29
CA LYS A 100 -9.13 10.67 -8.26
C LYS A 100 -10.53 11.26 -8.47
N GLU A 101 -10.88 11.50 -9.70
CA GLU A 101 -12.24 11.88 -10.12
C GLU A 101 -13.02 10.62 -10.50
N PHE A 102 -14.28 10.59 -10.07
CA PHE A 102 -15.27 9.59 -10.47
C PHE A 102 -16.45 10.33 -11.06
N THR A 103 -16.95 9.83 -12.17
CA THR A 103 -18.18 10.34 -12.83
C THR A 103 -19.20 9.21 -12.87
N ASP A 104 -20.41 9.50 -12.46
CA ASP A 104 -21.53 8.58 -12.51
C ASP A 104 -22.21 8.61 -13.90
N GLU A 105 -23.17 7.71 -14.14
CA GLU A 105 -23.87 7.56 -15.41
C GLU A 105 -24.67 8.81 -15.80
N ASP A 106 -25.14 9.57 -14.82
CA ASP A 106 -25.84 10.86 -15.02
C ASP A 106 -24.91 12.06 -15.28
N GLY A 107 -23.58 11.83 -15.32
CA GLY A 107 -22.57 12.87 -15.49
C GLY A 107 -22.16 13.60 -14.20
N THR A 108 -22.73 13.25 -13.04
CA THR A 108 -22.32 13.80 -11.75
C THR A 108 -20.92 13.32 -11.41
N SER A 109 -20.02 14.25 -11.12
CA SER A 109 -18.62 13.94 -10.78
C SER A 109 -18.32 14.26 -9.33
N ILE A 110 -17.44 13.46 -8.74
CA ILE A 110 -16.85 13.65 -7.41
C ILE A 110 -15.34 13.53 -7.47
N LYS A 111 -14.63 14.45 -6.81
CA LYS A 111 -13.19 14.39 -6.63
C LYS A 111 -12.85 13.90 -5.23
N ILE A 112 -12.10 12.81 -5.18
CA ILE A 112 -11.62 12.20 -3.93
C ILE A 112 -10.13 12.46 -3.81
N GLY A 113 -9.71 13.01 -2.66
CA GLY A 113 -8.31 13.22 -2.31
C GLY A 113 -7.81 12.14 -1.34
N PHE A 114 -6.53 11.80 -1.45
CA PHE A 114 -5.85 10.91 -0.51
C PHE A 114 -4.62 11.60 0.07
N ILE A 115 -4.51 11.57 1.40
CA ILE A 115 -3.28 11.83 2.12
C ILE A 115 -2.62 10.50 2.50
N SER A 116 -1.29 10.49 2.64
CA SER A 116 -0.56 9.31 3.08
C SER A 116 0.60 9.68 3.97
N VAL A 117 0.80 8.87 5.02
CA VAL A 117 1.95 8.94 5.91
C VAL A 117 2.41 7.54 6.30
N CYS A 118 3.72 7.38 6.45
CA CYS A 118 4.38 6.16 6.87
C CYS A 118 5.11 6.36 8.20
N VAL A 119 5.09 5.34 9.05
CA VAL A 119 5.82 5.35 10.32
C VAL A 119 7.33 5.48 10.07
N PRO A 120 8.06 6.35 10.78
CA PRO A 120 9.50 6.48 10.68
C PRO A 120 10.18 5.29 11.38
N SER A 121 10.35 4.20 10.66
CA SER A 121 10.97 2.95 11.08
C SER A 121 11.94 2.48 10.01
N ASN A 122 12.86 1.55 10.35
CA ASN A 122 13.86 1.02 9.44
C ASN A 122 14.68 2.12 8.73
N PRO A 123 15.39 2.97 9.47
CA PRO A 123 16.15 4.07 8.89
C PRO A 123 17.21 3.55 7.91
N LYS A 124 17.17 4.06 6.69
CA LYS A 124 18.16 3.82 5.63
C LYS A 124 18.75 5.14 5.18
N ASN A 125 20.02 5.14 4.78
CA ASN A 125 20.68 6.36 4.33
C ASN A 125 19.98 7.06 3.18
N TYR A 126 19.26 6.30 2.35
CA TYR A 126 18.52 6.84 1.20
C TYR A 126 17.08 7.27 1.54
N VAL A 127 16.65 7.19 2.81
CA VAL A 127 15.27 7.55 3.22
C VAL A 127 15.32 8.66 4.25
N LEU A 128 14.56 9.71 4.02
CA LEU A 128 14.31 10.78 4.98
C LEU A 128 12.83 10.78 5.36
N TYR A 129 12.55 10.68 6.66
CA TYR A 129 11.21 10.81 7.21
C TYR A 129 10.96 12.21 7.75
N LYS A 130 9.86 12.82 7.33
CA LYS A 130 9.30 14.00 7.98
C LYS A 130 8.30 13.60 9.06
N ASP A 131 7.95 14.56 9.91
CA ASP A 131 6.96 14.36 10.98
C ASP A 131 5.59 13.92 10.42
N VAL A 132 5.09 12.80 10.94
CA VAL A 132 3.84 12.16 10.48
C VAL A 132 2.64 13.11 10.58
N ILE A 133 2.48 13.76 11.74
CA ILE A 133 1.30 14.61 12.01
C ILE A 133 1.36 15.92 11.23
N LYS A 134 2.55 16.52 11.16
CA LYS A 134 2.75 17.77 10.39
C LYS A 134 2.46 17.54 8.91
N GLU A 135 2.96 16.45 8.34
CA GLU A 135 2.77 16.16 6.91
C GLU A 135 1.34 15.70 6.58
N ALA A 136 0.67 14.97 7.49
CA ALA A 136 -0.75 14.68 7.34
C ALA A 136 -1.58 15.99 7.27
N LYS A 137 -1.32 16.94 8.19
CA LYS A 137 -1.97 18.27 8.19
C LYS A 137 -1.66 19.06 6.92
N ARG A 138 -0.39 19.10 6.49
CA ARG A 138 0.03 19.80 5.28
C ARG A 138 -0.71 19.25 4.06
N SER A 139 -0.71 17.93 3.91
CA SER A 139 -1.36 17.24 2.78
C SER A 139 -2.87 17.45 2.78
N TYR A 140 -3.52 17.37 3.94
CA TYR A 140 -4.95 17.67 4.07
C TYR A 140 -5.27 19.12 3.69
N ASN A 141 -4.51 20.10 4.21
CA ASN A 141 -4.73 21.51 3.89
C ASN A 141 -4.50 21.82 2.41
N PHE A 142 -3.61 21.08 1.74
CA PHE A 142 -3.41 21.21 0.29
C PHE A 142 -4.61 20.67 -0.51
N LEU A 143 -5.28 19.63 -0.02
CA LEU A 143 -6.37 18.95 -0.73
C LEU A 143 -7.77 19.50 -0.44
N LYS A 144 -8.05 19.93 0.80
CA LYS A 144 -9.39 20.19 1.32
C LYS A 144 -10.26 21.14 0.46
N ASP A 145 -9.63 22.07 -0.24
CA ASP A 145 -10.32 23.05 -1.10
C ASP A 145 -10.28 22.66 -2.60
N LYS A 146 -9.69 21.50 -2.94
CA LYS A 146 -9.53 20.99 -4.31
C LYS A 146 -10.36 19.75 -4.62
N VAL A 147 -10.88 19.12 -3.57
CA VAL A 147 -11.62 17.86 -3.68
C VAL A 147 -12.89 17.91 -2.82
N ASP A 148 -13.84 17.04 -3.12
CA ASP A 148 -15.10 16.95 -2.37
C ASP A 148 -14.94 16.24 -1.03
N VAL A 149 -14.03 15.26 -0.94
CA VAL A 149 -13.73 14.52 0.28
C VAL A 149 -12.26 14.07 0.31
N VAL A 150 -11.65 14.07 1.50
CA VAL A 150 -10.28 13.57 1.72
C VAL A 150 -10.33 12.30 2.54
N PHE A 151 -9.61 11.27 2.11
CA PHE A 151 -9.35 10.02 2.85
C PHE A 151 -7.89 9.91 3.23
N GLY A 152 -7.60 9.08 4.26
CA GLY A 152 -6.24 8.64 4.58
C GLY A 152 -5.94 7.26 3.99
N LEU A 153 -4.75 7.10 3.40
CA LEU A 153 -4.13 5.80 3.10
C LEU A 153 -2.79 5.77 3.81
N THR A 154 -2.75 5.17 5.01
CA THR A 154 -1.65 5.35 5.95
C THR A 154 -0.94 4.05 6.30
N HIS A 155 0.32 4.15 6.71
CA HIS A 155 1.05 3.03 7.29
C HIS A 155 1.74 3.48 8.60
N VAL A 156 0.94 3.70 9.63
CA VAL A 156 1.38 4.18 10.94
C VAL A 156 0.66 3.42 12.05
N LYS A 157 1.11 3.61 13.31
CA LYS A 157 0.41 3.02 14.46
C LYS A 157 -1.03 3.54 14.56
N VAL A 158 -1.95 2.70 14.99
CA VAL A 158 -3.37 3.09 15.18
C VAL A 158 -3.54 4.30 16.10
N SER A 159 -2.63 4.51 17.06
CA SER A 159 -2.61 5.70 17.90
C SER A 159 -2.37 6.97 17.11
N GLN A 160 -1.49 6.94 16.09
CA GLN A 160 -1.21 8.07 15.21
C GLN A 160 -2.38 8.31 14.23
N ASP A 161 -3.00 7.25 13.69
CA ASP A 161 -4.22 7.39 12.89
C ASP A 161 -5.35 8.04 13.66
N LYS A 162 -5.55 7.64 14.94
CA LYS A 162 -6.52 8.29 15.84
C LYS A 162 -6.18 9.76 16.09
N GLU A 163 -4.92 10.10 16.25
CA GLU A 163 -4.48 11.49 16.42
C GLU A 163 -4.75 12.31 15.15
N ILE A 164 -4.45 11.76 13.97
CA ILE A 164 -4.76 12.40 12.69
C ILE A 164 -6.26 12.70 12.58
N LEU A 165 -7.14 11.72 12.87
CA LEU A 165 -8.59 11.95 12.81
C LEU A 165 -9.12 12.95 13.86
N LYS A 166 -8.53 13.00 15.06
CA LYS A 166 -8.87 14.03 16.06
C LYS A 166 -8.53 15.44 15.58
N LEU A 167 -7.41 15.58 14.87
CA LEU A 167 -6.94 16.87 14.35
C LEU A 167 -7.59 17.25 13.02
N LEU A 168 -8.06 16.27 12.26
CA LEU A 168 -8.66 16.41 10.93
C LEU A 168 -10.00 15.67 10.86
N PRO A 169 -11.02 16.12 11.63
CA PRO A 169 -12.29 15.40 11.81
C PRO A 169 -13.15 15.31 10.54
N ASN A 170 -12.80 16.07 9.49
CA ASN A 170 -13.47 15.99 8.19
C ASN A 170 -12.94 14.86 7.30
N ILE A 171 -11.93 14.10 7.73
CA ILE A 171 -11.55 12.84 7.08
C ILE A 171 -12.48 11.73 7.56
N PRO A 172 -13.39 11.20 6.74
CA PRO A 172 -14.37 10.22 7.22
C PRO A 172 -13.78 8.83 7.43
N LEU A 173 -12.68 8.51 6.74
CA LEU A 173 -12.04 7.19 6.79
C LEU A 173 -10.53 7.28 6.59
N ILE A 174 -9.79 6.58 7.44
CA ILE A 174 -8.42 6.17 7.21
C ILE A 174 -8.39 4.68 6.90
N MET A 175 -7.83 4.31 5.76
CA MET A 175 -7.47 2.95 5.36
C MET A 175 -6.00 2.75 5.73
N GLY A 176 -5.73 2.01 6.81
CA GLY A 176 -4.41 1.92 7.40
C GLY A 176 -3.79 0.52 7.29
N GLY A 177 -2.45 0.47 7.33
CA GLY A 177 -1.64 -0.72 7.51
C GLY A 177 -0.89 -0.73 8.85
N HIS A 178 0.26 -1.40 8.92
CA HIS A 178 1.22 -1.49 10.01
C HIS A 178 0.85 -2.49 11.13
N GLU A 179 -0.35 -2.45 11.68
CA GLU A 179 -0.83 -3.50 12.57
C GLU A 179 -1.19 -4.75 11.77
N HIS A 180 -0.83 -5.92 12.30
CA HIS A 180 -1.04 -7.20 11.63
C HIS A 180 -2.41 -7.83 11.94
N ASN A 181 -3.23 -7.17 12.74
CA ASN A 181 -4.58 -7.59 13.12
C ASN A 181 -5.62 -6.63 12.57
N ASN A 182 -6.76 -7.17 12.14
CA ASN A 182 -7.84 -6.33 11.66
C ASN A 182 -8.46 -5.51 12.80
N MET A 183 -8.90 -4.31 12.45
CA MET A 183 -9.63 -3.44 13.35
C MET A 183 -10.47 -2.41 12.59
N LEU A 184 -11.59 -2.03 13.20
CA LEU A 184 -12.41 -0.90 12.80
C LEU A 184 -12.64 -0.02 14.04
N VAL A 185 -11.99 1.13 14.07
CA VAL A 185 -11.97 2.01 15.26
C VAL A 185 -12.64 3.32 14.93
N SER A 186 -13.66 3.70 15.73
CA SER A 186 -14.35 4.98 15.62
C SER A 186 -13.58 6.10 16.32
N VAL A 187 -13.50 7.27 15.68
CA VAL A 187 -12.97 8.51 16.25
C VAL A 187 -13.94 9.64 15.86
N GLY A 188 -14.84 10.01 16.77
CA GLY A 188 -15.96 10.89 16.44
C GLY A 188 -16.85 10.26 15.36
N ASN A 189 -17.04 10.97 14.25
CA ASN A 189 -17.80 10.48 13.09
C ASN A 189 -16.94 9.77 12.04
N SER A 190 -15.65 9.60 12.31
CA SER A 190 -14.67 9.03 11.39
C SER A 190 -14.24 7.63 11.83
N PHE A 191 -13.62 6.88 10.92
CA PHE A 191 -13.17 5.52 11.17
C PHE A 191 -11.71 5.32 10.75
N VAL A 192 -11.00 4.49 11.52
CA VAL A 192 -9.74 3.85 11.09
C VAL A 192 -10.07 2.39 10.81
N ALA A 193 -9.79 1.92 9.61
CA ALA A 193 -9.96 0.53 9.20
C ALA A 193 -8.60 -0.05 8.81
N LYS A 194 -8.22 -1.18 9.41
CA LYS A 194 -7.01 -1.94 9.09
C LYS A 194 -7.38 -3.41 8.91
N ALA A 195 -6.94 -4.03 7.82
CA ALA A 195 -7.13 -5.45 7.57
C ALA A 195 -6.03 -6.28 8.24
N ASP A 196 -6.19 -7.61 8.29
CA ASP A 196 -5.15 -8.51 8.77
C ASP A 196 -3.96 -8.56 7.81
N ALA A 197 -2.80 -8.85 8.35
CA ALA A 197 -1.60 -9.09 7.56
C ALA A 197 -1.74 -10.32 6.64
N ASN A 198 -0.86 -10.39 5.62
CA ASN A 198 -0.74 -11.52 4.69
C ASN A 198 -2.02 -11.77 3.87
N ALA A 199 -2.78 -10.73 3.56
CA ALA A 199 -4.02 -10.78 2.79
C ALA A 199 -5.06 -11.80 3.33
N LYS A 200 -5.06 -12.08 4.64
CA LYS A 200 -6.08 -12.94 5.28
C LYS A 200 -7.46 -12.32 5.19
N THR A 201 -7.52 -10.99 5.26
CA THR A 201 -8.75 -10.21 5.12
C THR A 201 -8.52 -9.00 4.22
N ALA A 202 -9.62 -8.46 3.70
CA ALA A 202 -9.66 -7.18 3.00
C ALA A 202 -10.89 -6.39 3.46
N TYR A 203 -10.77 -5.06 3.55
CA TYR A 203 -11.93 -4.21 3.74
C TYR A 203 -12.56 -3.82 2.41
N ILE A 204 -13.88 -3.90 2.35
CA ILE A 204 -14.69 -3.34 1.28
C ILE A 204 -15.39 -2.11 1.85
N HIS A 205 -14.97 -0.93 1.39
CA HIS A 205 -15.59 0.33 1.77
C HIS A 205 -16.56 0.78 0.67
N ARG A 206 -17.84 0.90 1.04
CA ARG A 206 -18.87 1.51 0.17
C ARG A 206 -19.08 2.94 0.64
N ILE A 207 -18.77 3.89 -0.23
CA ILE A 207 -18.78 5.31 0.06
C ILE A 207 -19.91 5.96 -0.73
N SER A 208 -20.81 6.65 -0.03
CA SER A 208 -21.84 7.49 -0.62
C SER A 208 -21.53 8.96 -0.28
N PHE A 209 -21.63 9.81 -1.27
CA PHE A 209 -21.41 11.25 -1.13
C PHE A 209 -22.64 12.00 -1.65
N ASP A 210 -23.20 12.85 -0.80
CA ASP A 210 -24.29 13.75 -1.20
C ASP A 210 -23.71 15.07 -1.70
N THR A 211 -23.83 15.32 -2.99
CA THR A 211 -23.26 16.51 -3.64
C THR A 211 -23.89 17.83 -3.17
N LYS A 212 -25.13 17.80 -2.65
CA LYS A 212 -25.83 18.99 -2.13
C LYS A 212 -25.43 19.31 -0.71
N THR A 213 -25.47 18.30 0.17
CA THR A 213 -25.17 18.49 1.60
C THR A 213 -23.69 18.30 1.93
N LYS A 214 -22.89 17.84 0.96
CA LYS A 214 -21.46 17.48 1.13
C LYS A 214 -21.22 16.41 2.19
N LYS A 215 -22.25 15.64 2.53
CA LYS A 215 -22.17 14.58 3.52
C LYS A 215 -21.61 13.30 2.92
N THR A 216 -20.59 12.74 3.57
CA THR A 216 -20.03 11.42 3.24
C THR A 216 -20.54 10.36 4.20
N ILE A 217 -20.98 9.23 3.68
CA ILE A 217 -21.34 8.04 4.44
C ILE A 217 -20.42 6.91 4.02
N VAL A 218 -19.77 6.27 5.00
CA VAL A 218 -18.87 5.12 4.77
C VAL A 218 -19.48 3.88 5.43
N LYS A 219 -19.65 2.81 4.64
CA LYS A 219 -20.00 1.48 5.14
C LYS A 219 -18.83 0.54 4.86
N SER A 220 -18.24 0.01 5.92
CA SER A 220 -17.07 -0.86 5.87
C SER A 220 -17.46 -2.30 6.20
N GLU A 221 -17.03 -3.23 5.36
CA GLU A 221 -17.22 -4.67 5.52
C GLU A 221 -15.86 -5.34 5.50
N LEU A 222 -15.53 -6.11 6.54
CA LEU A 222 -14.35 -6.97 6.54
C LEU A 222 -14.67 -8.27 5.82
N LYS A 223 -13.90 -8.58 4.78
CA LYS A 223 -14.05 -9.81 4.00
C LYS A 223 -12.88 -10.73 4.27
N GLU A 224 -13.14 -11.93 4.76
CA GLU A 224 -12.15 -13.00 4.83
C GLU A 224 -11.78 -13.49 3.43
N ILE A 225 -10.49 -13.69 3.20
CA ILE A 225 -9.95 -14.20 1.94
C ILE A 225 -9.59 -15.68 2.15
N ASN A 226 -10.39 -16.54 1.56
CA ASN A 226 -10.26 -17.99 1.68
C ASN A 226 -10.61 -18.71 0.36
N GLU A 227 -10.53 -20.03 0.35
CA GLU A 227 -10.71 -20.88 -0.83
C GLU A 227 -12.14 -20.86 -1.43
N THR A 228 -13.12 -20.29 -0.72
CA THR A 228 -14.50 -20.13 -1.26
C THR A 228 -14.61 -19.00 -2.27
N ILE A 229 -13.61 -18.12 -2.32
CA ILE A 229 -13.56 -17.01 -3.28
C ILE A 229 -12.95 -17.52 -4.58
N LYS A 230 -13.71 -17.41 -5.68
CA LYS A 230 -13.22 -17.79 -7.01
C LYS A 230 -11.98 -16.93 -7.36
N SER A 231 -10.88 -17.60 -7.69
CA SER A 231 -9.66 -16.93 -8.13
C SER A 231 -9.85 -16.27 -9.50
N ASP A 232 -9.25 -15.10 -9.69
CA ASP A 232 -9.17 -14.44 -11.00
C ASP A 232 -8.16 -15.15 -11.90
N GLU A 233 -8.55 -15.48 -13.12
CA GLU A 233 -7.74 -16.30 -14.05
C GLU A 233 -6.42 -15.62 -14.44
N LYS A 234 -6.39 -14.28 -14.58
CA LYS A 234 -5.18 -13.53 -14.92
C LYS A 234 -4.20 -13.52 -13.75
N VAL A 235 -4.72 -13.38 -12.53
CA VAL A 235 -3.91 -13.38 -11.31
C VAL A 235 -3.33 -14.77 -11.06
N VAL A 236 -4.11 -15.84 -11.25
CA VAL A 236 -3.67 -17.24 -11.11
C VAL A 236 -2.45 -17.53 -11.97
N VAL A 237 -2.39 -17.05 -13.22
CA VAL A 237 -1.22 -17.25 -14.10
C VAL A 237 0.06 -16.68 -13.47
N VAL A 238 -0.02 -15.48 -12.90
CA VAL A 238 1.13 -14.82 -12.26
C VAL A 238 1.54 -15.55 -10.97
N VAL A 239 0.56 -15.92 -10.14
CA VAL A 239 0.80 -16.65 -8.89
C VAL A 239 1.45 -18.00 -9.16
N ASN A 240 0.92 -18.78 -10.11
CA ASN A 240 1.46 -20.09 -10.49
C ASN A 240 2.89 -20.00 -11.02
N LYS A 241 3.21 -18.97 -11.83
CA LYS A 241 4.58 -18.68 -12.27
C LYS A 241 5.53 -18.59 -11.07
N TRP A 242 5.20 -17.75 -10.09
CA TRP A 242 6.08 -17.51 -8.96
C TRP A 242 6.15 -18.69 -7.98
N GLN A 243 5.05 -19.42 -7.79
CA GLN A 243 5.03 -20.66 -7.01
C GLN A 243 5.92 -21.75 -7.65
N SER A 244 5.86 -21.90 -8.99
CA SER A 244 6.72 -22.84 -9.71
C SER A 244 8.20 -22.50 -9.57
N ILE A 245 8.56 -21.22 -9.65
CA ILE A 245 9.93 -20.75 -9.42
C ILE A 245 10.39 -21.09 -7.99
N LEU A 246 9.56 -20.83 -7.00
CA LEU A 246 9.87 -21.14 -5.60
C LEU A 246 10.06 -22.66 -5.42
N LYS A 247 9.14 -23.47 -5.92
CA LYS A 247 9.20 -24.94 -5.84
C LYS A 247 10.49 -25.49 -6.46
N THR A 248 10.85 -25.05 -7.67
CA THR A 248 12.11 -25.45 -8.33
C THR A 248 13.33 -25.09 -7.47
N LYS A 249 13.36 -23.86 -6.91
CA LYS A 249 14.50 -23.42 -6.09
C LYS A 249 14.60 -24.12 -4.74
N ILE A 250 13.50 -24.50 -4.13
CA ILE A 250 13.50 -25.35 -2.93
C ILE A 250 14.05 -26.72 -3.25
N THR A 251 13.62 -27.33 -4.39
CA THR A 251 14.11 -28.64 -4.82
C THR A 251 15.60 -28.63 -5.17
N ASP A 252 16.12 -27.52 -5.72
CA ASP A 252 17.57 -27.35 -5.98
C ASP A 252 18.42 -27.38 -4.70
N VAL A 253 17.82 -27.03 -3.54
CA VAL A 253 18.53 -26.95 -2.25
C VAL A 253 18.24 -28.15 -1.34
N ILE A 254 17.05 -28.70 -1.42
CA ILE A 254 16.56 -29.82 -0.59
C ILE A 254 16.19 -30.97 -1.53
N ALA A 255 17.01 -32.02 -1.56
CA ALA A 255 16.83 -33.16 -2.47
C ALA A 255 15.46 -33.86 -2.31
N ASN A 256 14.91 -33.86 -1.09
CA ASN A 256 13.60 -34.43 -0.76
C ASN A 256 12.74 -33.40 -0.03
N PRO A 257 12.08 -32.45 -0.71
CA PRO A 257 11.31 -31.39 -0.06
C PRO A 257 10.05 -31.89 0.69
N GLU A 258 9.63 -33.13 0.42
CA GLU A 258 8.54 -33.83 1.14
C GLU A 258 9.01 -34.44 2.48
N GLU A 259 10.32 -34.44 2.76
CA GLU A 259 10.85 -34.95 4.03
C GLU A 259 10.64 -33.92 5.12
N VAL A 260 9.94 -34.33 6.20
CA VAL A 260 9.70 -33.50 7.37
C VAL A 260 10.98 -33.37 8.19
N ILE A 261 11.55 -32.17 8.20
CA ILE A 261 12.70 -31.84 9.05
C ILE A 261 12.20 -31.42 10.44
N PHE A 262 12.34 -32.31 11.41
CA PHE A 262 12.08 -31.96 12.81
C PHE A 262 13.28 -31.21 13.40
N THR A 263 13.09 -29.94 13.74
CA THR A 263 14.07 -29.21 14.56
C THR A 263 13.72 -29.40 16.03
N THR A 264 14.61 -30.06 16.79
CA THR A 264 14.48 -30.27 18.24
C THR A 264 14.98 -29.09 19.07
N LYS A 265 15.35 -27.97 18.44
CA LYS A 265 15.78 -26.74 19.11
C LYS A 265 15.05 -25.54 18.52
N VAL A 266 14.14 -25.02 19.31
CA VAL A 266 13.68 -23.63 19.28
C VAL A 266 14.42 -22.89 20.38
#